data_4dd86f2fa300eb1cd6d099dd1fafa2fd
#
_entry.id   4dd86f2fa300eb1cd6d099dd1fafa2fd
#
_cell.length_a   1.000
_cell.length_b   1.000
_cell.length_c   1.000
_cell.angle_alpha   90.00
_cell.angle_beta   90.00
_cell.angle_gamma   90.00
#
_symmetry.space_group_name_H-M   'P 1'
#
loop_
_entity.id
_entity.type
_entity.pdbx_description
1 polymer ?
#
loop_
_entity_poly.entity_id
_entity_poly.type
_entity_poly.pdbx_seq_one_letter_code
_entity_poly.pdbx_strand_id
1 'polypeptide(L)'
;MDFCADNELGYVAQRTVFSPAQAFVLDPQYRLAHLPLVAPTHPKVIATRSGTPYVMGRHEPVLSLVLPVPSILYDAPAFLALARELRAAPFAAKIAWHVLEPRRSRLHATLCGSLASGERLGAAEASRRASLVRLGPLSIELRGLFSGSLNHGRLYLKAYPERRGGGNVLAHIQRAWGARVTDLYPVGLFNLVDDLDPTEAATLARLIDQWWDKPILRFRADSLWLLSARDDLVLDGEIVETISLQ
;
A
#
# COMPACT_ATOMS: atom_id res chain seq x y z
N MET A 1 21.53 12.25 1.64
CA MET A 1 20.15 12.30 1.09
C MET A 1 19.23 12.34 2.29
N ASP A 2 18.30 13.28 2.29
CA ASP A 2 17.41 13.54 3.42
C ASP A 2 15.99 13.08 3.06
N PHE A 3 15.43 12.16 3.85
CA PHE A 3 14.07 11.65 3.69
C PHE A 3 13.11 12.38 4.61
N CYS A 4 11.84 12.44 4.25
CA CYS A 4 10.79 12.91 5.15
C CYS A 4 10.79 12.12 6.46
N ALA A 5 10.42 12.76 7.54
CA ALA A 5 10.31 12.14 8.86
C ALA A 5 8.84 11.90 9.25
N ASP A 6 8.59 11.16 10.32
CA ASP A 6 7.24 10.81 10.79
C ASP A 6 6.37 12.03 11.12
N ASN A 7 6.97 13.16 11.53
CA ASN A 7 6.23 14.41 11.77
C ASN A 7 5.78 15.13 10.51
N GLU A 8 6.24 14.71 9.32
CA GLU A 8 5.82 15.24 8.02
C GLU A 8 4.87 14.29 7.30
N LEU A 9 4.72 13.07 7.82
CA LEU A 9 3.91 12.01 7.26
C LEU A 9 2.85 11.55 8.26
N GLY A 10 1.68 11.20 7.77
CA GLY A 10 0.51 10.87 8.58
C GLY A 10 0.54 9.50 9.26
N TYR A 11 1.66 8.75 9.20
CA TYR A 11 1.71 7.37 9.69
C TYR A 11 1.42 7.25 11.19
N VAL A 12 1.94 8.16 12.02
CA VAL A 12 1.70 8.15 13.47
C VAL A 12 0.23 8.41 13.76
N ALA A 13 -0.37 9.40 13.11
CA ALA A 13 -1.78 9.77 13.30
C ALA A 13 -2.77 8.70 12.82
N GLN A 14 -2.36 7.92 11.81
CA GLN A 14 -3.21 6.87 11.22
C GLN A 14 -2.88 5.47 11.72
N ARG A 15 -1.98 5.34 12.67
CA ARG A 15 -1.57 4.05 13.21
C ARG A 15 -2.74 3.39 13.95
N THR A 16 -2.93 2.08 13.73
CA THR A 16 -3.86 1.30 14.53
C THR A 16 -3.46 1.33 16.00
N VAL A 17 -4.42 1.64 16.86
CA VAL A 17 -4.27 1.55 18.31
C VAL A 17 -4.72 0.15 18.74
N PHE A 18 -3.80 -0.63 19.28
CA PHE A 18 -4.07 -1.93 19.85
C PHE A 18 -4.40 -1.77 21.34
N SER A 19 -5.61 -2.17 21.74
CA SER A 19 -6.02 -2.14 23.15
C SER A 19 -5.58 -3.44 23.83
N PRO A 20 -5.05 -3.38 25.06
CA PRO A 20 -4.72 -4.57 25.82
C PRO A 20 -5.92 -5.53 25.96
N ALA A 21 -5.67 -6.83 25.83
CA ALA A 21 -6.67 -7.88 25.96
C ALA A 21 -7.88 -7.79 24.97
N GLN A 22 -7.77 -7.02 23.91
CA GLN A 22 -8.78 -6.95 22.86
C GLN A 22 -8.33 -7.67 21.58
N ALA A 23 -9.27 -8.35 20.94
CA ALA A 23 -9.07 -8.94 19.62
C ALA A 23 -8.87 -7.84 18.56
N PHE A 24 -8.06 -8.12 17.54
CA PHE A 24 -7.98 -7.28 16.36
C PHE A 24 -8.96 -7.78 15.30
N VAL A 25 -10.02 -7.03 15.10
CA VAL A 25 -11.15 -7.43 14.25
C VAL A 25 -11.02 -6.78 12.88
N LEU A 26 -11.17 -7.60 11.83
CA LEU A 26 -11.22 -7.12 10.45
C LEU A 26 -12.40 -6.16 10.28
N ASP A 27 -12.16 -4.95 9.79
CA ASP A 27 -13.21 -3.96 9.62
C ASP A 27 -14.17 -4.29 8.45
N PRO A 28 -15.38 -3.72 8.40
CA PRO A 28 -16.34 -3.99 7.34
C PRO A 28 -15.84 -3.63 5.94
N GLN A 29 -14.96 -2.61 5.81
CA GLN A 29 -14.39 -2.24 4.51
C GLN A 29 -13.38 -3.30 4.03
N TYR A 30 -12.55 -3.81 4.93
CA TYR A 30 -11.65 -4.91 4.64
C TYR A 30 -12.42 -6.19 4.25
N ARG A 31 -13.50 -6.51 4.97
CA ARG A 31 -14.36 -7.67 4.68
C ARG A 31 -15.08 -7.58 3.33
N LEU A 32 -15.31 -6.39 2.83
CA LEU A 32 -15.93 -6.12 1.53
C LEU A 32 -14.90 -6.16 0.40
N ALA A 33 -13.77 -5.45 0.55
CA ALA A 33 -12.84 -5.18 -0.53
C ALA A 33 -11.67 -6.17 -0.62
N HIS A 34 -11.21 -6.73 0.52
CA HIS A 34 -9.99 -7.53 0.58
C HIS A 34 -10.24 -8.99 0.96
N LEU A 35 -11.06 -9.24 2.00
CA LEU A 35 -11.28 -10.60 2.49
C LEU A 35 -11.81 -11.56 1.41
N PRO A 36 -12.72 -11.15 0.50
CA PRO A 36 -13.17 -12.02 -0.59
C PRO A 36 -12.05 -12.45 -1.54
N LEU A 37 -11.00 -11.65 -1.66
CA LEU A 37 -9.86 -11.92 -2.56
C LEU A 37 -8.83 -12.88 -1.92
N VAL A 38 -8.74 -12.90 -0.61
CA VAL A 38 -7.73 -13.69 0.11
C VAL A 38 -8.32 -14.92 0.81
N ALA A 39 -9.61 -14.91 1.12
CA ALA A 39 -10.34 -16.00 1.77
C ALA A 39 -11.82 -15.98 1.33
N PRO A 40 -12.14 -16.31 0.06
CA PRO A 40 -13.47 -16.10 -0.54
C PRO A 40 -14.59 -16.88 0.15
N THR A 41 -14.30 -17.97 0.82
CA THR A 41 -15.27 -18.82 1.54
C THR A 41 -15.40 -18.47 3.03
N HIS A 42 -14.67 -17.46 3.51
CA HIS A 42 -14.70 -17.08 4.92
C HIS A 42 -16.10 -16.56 5.30
N PRO A 43 -16.69 -16.96 6.45
CA PRO A 43 -18.07 -16.63 6.81
C PRO A 43 -18.31 -15.13 7.04
N LYS A 44 -17.26 -14.35 7.27
CA LYS A 44 -17.34 -12.90 7.46
C LYS A 44 -17.15 -12.09 6.18
N VAL A 45 -17.05 -12.75 5.02
CA VAL A 45 -17.01 -12.07 3.71
C VAL A 45 -18.30 -11.28 3.49
N ILE A 46 -18.15 -10.01 3.10
CA ILE A 46 -19.26 -9.19 2.62
C ILE A 46 -19.17 -9.21 1.09
N ALA A 47 -20.06 -9.98 0.46
CA ALA A 47 -20.02 -10.17 -0.98
C ALA A 47 -20.34 -8.88 -1.76
N THR A 48 -21.31 -8.12 -1.27
CA THR A 48 -21.73 -6.82 -1.84
C THR A 48 -22.23 -5.92 -0.73
N ARG A 49 -22.18 -4.60 -0.96
CA ARG A 49 -22.80 -3.60 -0.08
C ARG A 49 -23.40 -2.48 -0.93
N SER A 50 -24.68 -2.16 -0.70
CA SER A 50 -25.36 -1.07 -1.40
C SER A 50 -24.57 0.25 -1.29
N GLY A 51 -24.50 0.99 -2.41
CA GLY A 51 -23.74 2.24 -2.50
C GLY A 51 -22.22 2.08 -2.64
N THR A 52 -21.74 0.84 -2.87
CA THR A 52 -20.33 0.58 -3.17
C THR A 52 -20.19 -0.17 -4.49
N PRO A 53 -19.05 -0.05 -5.21
CA PRO A 53 -18.83 -0.74 -6.47
C PRO A 53 -18.40 -2.21 -6.31
N TYR A 54 -18.25 -2.72 -5.09
CA TYR A 54 -17.62 -4.02 -4.85
C TYR A 54 -18.62 -5.18 -5.02
N VAL A 55 -18.18 -6.20 -5.78
CA VAL A 55 -18.77 -7.54 -5.85
C VAL A 55 -17.68 -8.57 -5.62
N MET A 56 -17.73 -9.30 -4.52
CA MET A 56 -16.68 -10.25 -4.12
C MET A 56 -15.26 -9.63 -4.18
N GLY A 57 -15.11 -8.41 -3.65
CA GLY A 57 -13.83 -7.69 -3.61
C GLY A 57 -13.41 -7.04 -4.94
N ARG A 58 -14.16 -7.24 -6.02
CA ARG A 58 -13.89 -6.70 -7.35
C ARG A 58 -14.76 -5.48 -7.64
N HIS A 59 -14.26 -4.60 -8.51
CA HIS A 59 -14.95 -3.40 -8.97
C HIS A 59 -14.62 -3.13 -10.45
N GLU A 60 -15.29 -2.18 -11.07
CA GLU A 60 -14.93 -1.70 -12.41
C GLU A 60 -13.48 -1.18 -12.43
N PRO A 61 -12.80 -1.24 -13.59
CA PRO A 61 -11.42 -0.79 -13.68
C PRO A 61 -11.23 0.63 -13.17
N VAL A 62 -10.31 0.81 -12.25
CA VAL A 62 -9.92 2.11 -11.71
C VAL A 62 -8.47 2.39 -12.08
N LEU A 63 -8.24 3.55 -12.69
CA LEU A 63 -6.91 4.00 -13.08
C LEU A 63 -6.29 4.84 -11.96
N SER A 64 -5.03 4.56 -11.64
CA SER A 64 -4.28 5.26 -10.59
C SER A 64 -2.86 5.55 -11.05
N LEU A 65 -2.31 6.70 -10.62
CA LEU A 65 -0.88 6.98 -10.71
C LEU A 65 -0.21 6.39 -9.47
N VAL A 66 0.79 5.54 -9.67
CA VAL A 66 1.43 4.81 -8.58
C VAL A 66 2.95 4.89 -8.66
N LEU A 67 3.60 4.81 -7.51
CA LEU A 67 5.03 4.63 -7.34
C LEU A 67 5.33 3.12 -7.33
N PRO A 68 6.01 2.56 -8.32
CA PRO A 68 6.39 1.16 -8.32
C PRO A 68 7.40 0.85 -7.21
N VAL A 69 7.26 -0.32 -6.60
CA VAL A 69 8.23 -0.87 -5.67
C VAL A 69 8.98 -1.99 -6.37
N PRO A 70 10.32 -1.92 -6.46
CA PRO A 70 11.09 -2.90 -7.19
C PRO A 70 11.04 -4.28 -6.54
N SER A 71 10.99 -5.34 -7.36
CA SER A 71 10.88 -6.74 -6.91
C SER A 71 12.05 -7.20 -6.03
N ILE A 72 13.20 -6.51 -6.07
CA ILE A 72 14.34 -6.75 -5.19
C ILE A 72 13.97 -6.58 -3.70
N LEU A 73 12.85 -5.93 -3.38
CA LEU A 73 12.31 -5.88 -2.02
C LEU A 73 12.21 -7.28 -1.40
N TYR A 74 11.75 -8.26 -2.18
CA TYR A 74 11.51 -9.62 -1.69
C TYR A 74 12.81 -10.38 -1.37
N ASP A 75 13.94 -9.91 -1.87
CA ASP A 75 15.26 -10.48 -1.65
C ASP A 75 16.08 -9.64 -0.63
N ALA A 76 15.52 -8.49 -0.18
CA ALA A 76 16.19 -7.62 0.79
C ALA A 76 16.32 -8.33 2.16
N PRO A 77 17.52 -8.32 2.78
CA PRO A 77 17.74 -9.03 4.05
C PRO A 77 16.77 -8.61 5.16
N ALA A 78 16.44 -7.31 5.25
CA ALA A 78 15.50 -6.80 6.25
C ALA A 78 14.06 -7.29 5.97
N PHE A 79 13.65 -7.37 4.70
CA PHE A 79 12.34 -7.94 4.34
C PHE A 79 12.27 -9.44 4.67
N LEU A 80 13.31 -10.20 4.36
CA LEU A 80 13.38 -11.62 4.69
C LEU A 80 13.34 -11.86 6.21
N ALA A 81 14.01 -10.98 7.00
CA ALA A 81 13.93 -11.03 8.46
C ALA A 81 12.53 -10.73 8.97
N LEU A 82 11.86 -9.67 8.46
CA LEU A 82 10.46 -9.36 8.80
C LEU A 82 9.52 -10.53 8.44
N ALA A 83 9.64 -11.08 7.24
CA ALA A 83 8.82 -12.20 6.78
C ALA A 83 9.02 -13.45 7.65
N ARG A 84 10.25 -13.73 8.09
CA ARG A 84 10.58 -14.83 9.01
C ARG A 84 9.92 -14.63 10.38
N GLU A 85 9.97 -13.42 10.95
CA GLU A 85 9.32 -13.12 12.23
C GLU A 85 7.79 -13.26 12.12
N LEU A 86 7.17 -12.79 11.03
CA LEU A 86 5.75 -12.97 10.78
C LEU A 86 5.37 -14.45 10.59
N ARG A 87 6.23 -15.27 9.97
CA ARG A 87 6.02 -16.72 9.83
C ARG A 87 6.17 -17.47 11.14
N ALA A 88 6.92 -16.94 12.10
CA ALA A 88 7.07 -17.50 13.44
C ALA A 88 6.00 -16.99 14.43
N ALA A 89 5.19 -16.01 14.04
CA ALA A 89 4.14 -15.46 14.91
C ALA A 89 2.96 -16.43 15.07
N PRO A 90 2.23 -16.40 16.21
CA PRO A 90 1.10 -17.29 16.46
C PRO A 90 -0.02 -17.14 15.41
N PHE A 91 -0.13 -16.00 14.77
CA PHE A 91 -1.10 -15.70 13.71
C PHE A 91 -0.56 -15.95 12.29
N ALA A 92 0.57 -16.62 12.12
CA ALA A 92 1.19 -16.85 10.81
C ALA A 92 0.24 -17.53 9.81
N ALA A 93 -0.59 -18.48 10.27
CA ALA A 93 -1.60 -19.14 9.45
C ALA A 93 -2.74 -18.21 9.01
N LYS A 94 -2.92 -17.06 9.67
CA LYS A 94 -3.91 -16.05 9.33
C LYS A 94 -3.35 -14.99 8.35
N ILE A 95 -2.15 -15.14 7.84
CA ILE A 95 -1.61 -14.29 6.77
C ILE A 95 -1.78 -14.98 5.42
N ALA A 96 -2.35 -14.26 4.46
CA ALA A 96 -2.55 -14.72 3.09
C ALA A 96 -1.21 -14.73 2.31
N TRP A 97 -0.30 -15.63 2.64
CA TRP A 97 1.02 -15.73 2.00
C TRP A 97 0.95 -15.98 0.49
N HIS A 98 -0.09 -16.67 0.05
CA HIS A 98 -0.29 -17.05 -1.36
C HIS A 98 -0.51 -15.86 -2.30
N VAL A 99 -0.90 -14.68 -1.79
CA VAL A 99 -1.11 -13.50 -2.64
C VAL A 99 0.15 -12.66 -2.84
N LEU A 100 1.26 -12.96 -2.18
CA LEU A 100 2.48 -12.19 -2.31
C LEU A 100 3.11 -12.34 -3.70
N GLU A 101 3.28 -13.57 -4.16
CA GLU A 101 3.94 -13.86 -5.44
C GLU A 101 3.15 -13.32 -6.64
N PRO A 102 1.82 -13.51 -6.77
CA PRO A 102 1.03 -12.93 -7.85
C PRO A 102 1.11 -11.41 -7.94
N ARG A 103 1.40 -10.72 -6.82
CA ARG A 103 1.49 -9.26 -6.73
C ARG A 103 2.91 -8.71 -6.90
N ARG A 104 3.92 -9.57 -6.92
CA ARG A 104 5.33 -9.19 -6.88
C ARG A 104 5.71 -8.16 -7.95
N SER A 105 5.24 -8.33 -9.18
CA SER A 105 5.53 -7.45 -10.32
C SER A 105 4.72 -6.15 -10.35
N ARG A 106 3.72 -6.01 -9.47
CA ARG A 106 2.80 -4.86 -9.44
C ARG A 106 2.72 -4.19 -8.07
N LEU A 107 3.69 -4.49 -7.19
CA LEU A 107 3.74 -3.87 -5.88
C LEU A 107 4.02 -2.37 -6.01
N HIS A 108 3.26 -1.55 -5.31
CA HIS A 108 3.32 -0.10 -5.43
C HIS A 108 2.79 0.63 -4.20
N ALA A 109 3.08 1.94 -4.14
CA ALA A 109 2.34 2.90 -3.33
C ALA A 109 1.46 3.77 -4.25
N THR A 110 0.18 3.90 -3.93
CA THR A 110 -0.74 4.77 -4.69
C THR A 110 -0.47 6.22 -4.37
N LEU A 111 -0.22 7.03 -5.41
CA LEU A 111 -0.02 8.47 -5.29
C LEU A 111 -1.32 9.23 -5.59
N CYS A 112 -1.95 8.92 -6.72
CA CYS A 112 -3.21 9.52 -7.13
C CYS A 112 -4.18 8.42 -7.50
N GLY A 113 -5.13 8.11 -6.63
CA GLY A 113 -6.15 7.10 -6.87
C GLY A 113 -7.34 7.65 -7.66
N SER A 114 -8.09 6.74 -8.28
CA SER A 114 -9.37 7.02 -8.96
C SER A 114 -9.28 8.17 -9.99
N LEU A 115 -8.26 8.15 -10.85
CA LEU A 115 -8.04 9.18 -11.87
C LEU A 115 -9.12 9.12 -12.96
N ALA A 116 -9.53 7.93 -13.34
CA ALA A 116 -10.63 7.69 -14.27
C ALA A 116 -11.17 6.27 -14.04
N SER A 117 -12.45 6.08 -14.30
CA SER A 117 -13.09 4.77 -14.43
C SER A 117 -13.36 4.52 -15.90
N GLY A 118 -12.66 3.56 -16.50
CA GLY A 118 -12.99 3.03 -17.82
C GLY A 118 -12.59 3.85 -19.04
N GLU A 119 -12.03 5.07 -18.92
CA GLU A 119 -11.68 5.94 -20.04
C GLU A 119 -10.18 6.25 -20.14
N ARG A 120 -9.73 6.50 -21.38
CA ARG A 120 -8.35 6.98 -21.64
C ARG A 120 -8.19 8.38 -21.09
N LEU A 121 -7.04 8.62 -20.48
CA LEU A 121 -6.62 9.92 -20.01
C LEU A 121 -6.59 10.94 -21.17
N GLY A 122 -7.17 12.11 -20.96
CA GLY A 122 -7.33 13.14 -22.01
C GLY A 122 -6.10 14.04 -22.21
N ALA A 123 -6.20 15.01 -23.16
CA ALA A 123 -5.10 15.90 -23.56
C ALA A 123 -4.53 16.76 -22.40
N ALA A 124 -5.32 17.11 -21.38
CA ALA A 124 -4.85 17.84 -20.19
C ALA A 124 -3.73 17.11 -19.45
N GLU A 125 -3.60 15.81 -19.64
CA GLU A 125 -2.60 14.97 -18.99
C GLU A 125 -1.25 14.96 -19.70
N ALA A 126 -1.17 15.35 -20.97
CA ALA A 126 0.11 15.52 -21.67
C ALA A 126 0.99 16.55 -20.94
N SER A 127 0.40 17.68 -20.50
CA SER A 127 1.09 18.71 -19.70
C SER A 127 1.51 18.19 -18.33
N ARG A 128 0.65 17.41 -17.67
CA ARG A 128 0.94 16.78 -16.38
C ARG A 128 2.09 15.77 -16.50
N ARG A 129 2.07 14.93 -17.52
CA ARG A 129 3.17 13.99 -17.84
C ARG A 129 4.49 14.70 -18.07
N ALA A 130 4.50 15.77 -18.88
CA ALA A 130 5.70 16.57 -19.11
C ALA A 130 6.26 17.18 -17.81
N SER A 131 5.40 17.52 -16.87
CA SER A 131 5.82 18.02 -15.55
C SER A 131 6.46 16.91 -14.72
N LEU A 132 5.96 15.68 -14.78
CA LEU A 132 6.53 14.53 -14.07
C LEU A 132 7.90 14.13 -14.64
N VAL A 133 8.03 14.08 -15.96
CA VAL A 133 9.30 13.74 -16.63
C VAL A 133 10.46 14.63 -16.13
N ARG A 134 10.21 15.92 -15.92
CA ARG A 134 11.22 16.89 -15.46
C ARG A 134 11.64 16.72 -13.99
N LEU A 135 10.94 15.91 -13.22
CA LEU A 135 11.29 15.72 -11.79
C LEU A 135 12.57 14.93 -11.59
N GLY A 136 12.95 14.11 -12.57
CA GLY A 136 14.05 13.17 -12.45
C GLY A 136 13.74 12.03 -11.48
N PRO A 137 14.62 11.05 -11.39
CA PRO A 137 14.44 9.89 -10.51
C PRO A 137 14.29 10.27 -9.05
N LEU A 138 13.47 9.51 -8.32
CA LEU A 138 13.09 9.74 -6.93
C LEU A 138 13.79 8.75 -6.02
N SER A 139 14.25 9.20 -4.87
CA SER A 139 14.78 8.31 -3.83
C SER A 139 13.71 8.06 -2.78
N ILE A 140 13.51 6.80 -2.48
CA ILE A 140 12.51 6.32 -1.53
C ILE A 140 13.16 5.38 -0.53
N GLU A 141 12.81 5.53 0.74
CA GLU A 141 13.11 4.56 1.77
C GLU A 141 11.83 3.89 2.24
N LEU A 142 11.77 2.56 2.15
CA LEU A 142 10.71 1.77 2.79
C LEU A 142 11.14 1.44 4.21
N ARG A 143 10.24 1.69 5.16
CA ARG A 143 10.43 1.31 6.57
C ARG A 143 9.33 0.38 7.01
N GLY A 144 9.60 -0.34 8.03
CA GLY A 144 8.93 -1.48 8.56
C GLY A 144 7.48 -1.37 8.85
N LEU A 145 6.96 -2.38 9.54
CA LEU A 145 5.56 -2.79 9.54
C LEU A 145 4.62 -1.68 10.04
N PHE A 146 3.50 -1.50 9.34
CA PHE A 146 2.45 -0.55 9.65
C PHE A 146 1.06 -1.19 9.49
N SER A 147 0.18 -0.91 10.44
CA SER A 147 -1.27 -1.14 10.33
C SER A 147 -1.97 0.19 10.54
N GLY A 148 -2.79 0.59 9.58
CA GLY A 148 -3.53 1.86 9.62
C GLY A 148 -4.93 1.71 10.21
N SER A 149 -5.54 2.85 10.56
CA SER A 149 -6.92 2.94 11.08
C SER A 149 -7.99 2.56 10.05
N LEU A 150 -7.61 2.48 8.76
CA LEU A 150 -8.45 1.99 7.67
C LEU A 150 -7.94 0.64 7.18
N ASN A 151 -8.86 -0.23 6.72
CA ASN A 151 -8.55 -1.58 6.25
C ASN A 151 -7.86 -2.43 7.33
N HIS A 152 -8.46 -2.53 8.53
CA HIS A 152 -8.01 -3.45 9.55
C HIS A 152 -7.98 -4.87 8.98
N GLY A 153 -6.79 -5.41 8.88
CA GLY A 153 -6.53 -6.70 8.20
C GLY A 153 -5.45 -6.59 7.13
N ARG A 154 -5.11 -5.36 6.68
CA ARG A 154 -4.00 -5.13 5.78
C ARG A 154 -2.78 -4.57 6.50
N LEU A 155 -1.60 -5.16 6.24
CA LEU A 155 -0.34 -4.69 6.78
C LEU A 155 0.50 -4.10 5.64
N TYR A 156 1.22 -3.04 5.96
CA TYR A 156 1.92 -2.21 4.99
C TYR A 156 3.38 -2.01 5.36
N LEU A 157 4.20 -1.68 4.36
CA LEU A 157 5.42 -0.91 4.56
C LEU A 157 5.12 0.57 4.37
N LYS A 158 5.86 1.43 5.06
CA LYS A 158 5.76 2.89 4.97
C LYS A 158 6.77 3.40 3.96
N ALA A 159 6.35 4.18 2.95
CA ALA A 159 7.28 4.83 2.04
C ALA A 159 7.62 6.23 2.53
N TYR A 160 8.91 6.49 2.68
CA TYR A 160 9.48 7.78 3.05
C TYR A 160 10.17 8.37 1.82
N PRO A 161 9.57 9.38 1.18
CA PRO A 161 10.17 10.06 0.04
C PRO A 161 11.32 10.96 0.46
N GLU A 162 12.25 11.21 -0.47
CA GLU A 162 13.24 12.26 -0.29
C GLU A 162 12.60 13.65 -0.19
N ARG A 163 13.28 14.55 0.51
CA ARG A 163 13.00 15.99 0.44
C ARG A 163 13.67 16.57 -0.80
N ARG A 164 12.90 17.32 -1.57
CA ARG A 164 13.40 18.04 -2.74
C ARG A 164 12.82 19.46 -2.76
N GLY A 165 13.67 20.47 -2.89
CA GLY A 165 13.23 21.86 -2.80
C GLY A 165 12.55 22.22 -1.48
N GLY A 166 12.99 21.59 -0.37
CA GLY A 166 12.45 21.83 0.97
C GLY A 166 11.12 21.12 1.28
N GLY A 167 10.65 20.24 0.38
CA GLY A 167 9.37 19.55 0.57
C GLY A 167 9.37 18.08 0.15
N ASN A 168 8.28 17.40 0.46
CA ASN A 168 8.00 16.02 0.08
C ASN A 168 7.81 15.91 -1.44
N VAL A 169 8.69 15.16 -2.11
CA VAL A 169 8.66 15.02 -3.57
C VAL A 169 7.39 14.34 -4.08
N LEU A 170 6.79 13.40 -3.32
CA LEU A 170 5.54 12.75 -3.72
C LEU A 170 4.35 13.72 -3.64
N ALA A 171 4.36 14.65 -2.67
CA ALA A 171 3.38 15.73 -2.63
C ALA A 171 3.50 16.68 -3.83
N HIS A 172 4.73 16.91 -4.34
CA HIS A 172 4.92 17.67 -5.58
C HIS A 172 4.31 16.94 -6.79
N ILE A 173 4.47 15.62 -6.88
CA ILE A 173 3.84 14.80 -7.92
C ILE A 173 2.31 14.91 -7.87
N GLN A 174 1.72 14.77 -6.68
CA GLN A 174 0.27 14.88 -6.50
C GLN A 174 -0.27 16.25 -6.95
N ARG A 175 0.43 17.35 -6.58
CA ARG A 175 0.07 18.71 -7.06
C ARG A 175 0.21 18.85 -8.57
N ALA A 176 1.33 18.38 -9.15
CA ALA A 176 1.56 18.42 -10.59
C ALA A 176 0.49 17.63 -11.35
N TRP A 177 0.00 16.54 -10.76
CA TRP A 177 -1.09 15.75 -11.34
C TRP A 177 -2.48 16.36 -11.10
N GLY A 178 -2.58 17.42 -10.27
CA GLY A 178 -3.86 18.04 -9.90
C GLY A 178 -4.68 17.18 -8.93
N ALA A 179 -4.04 16.24 -8.25
CA ALA A 179 -4.68 15.38 -7.26
C ALA A 179 -4.66 15.99 -5.86
N ARG A 180 -5.50 15.43 -4.97
CA ARG A 180 -5.43 15.75 -3.55
C ARG A 180 -4.06 15.36 -3.00
N VAL A 181 -3.42 16.28 -2.32
CA VAL A 181 -2.16 16.00 -1.61
C VAL A 181 -2.46 15.21 -0.35
N THR A 182 -1.76 14.10 -0.19
CA THR A 182 -1.80 13.25 1.01
C THR A 182 -0.42 13.18 1.64
N ASP A 183 -0.38 12.75 2.88
CA ASP A 183 0.83 12.54 3.67
C ASP A 183 1.09 11.04 3.96
N LEU A 184 0.34 10.15 3.30
CA LEU A 184 0.43 8.70 3.44
C LEU A 184 0.71 8.03 2.10
N TYR A 185 1.74 7.21 2.05
CA TYR A 185 2.15 6.43 0.88
C TYR A 185 2.39 4.96 1.26
N PRO A 186 1.37 4.25 1.78
CA PRO A 186 1.52 2.89 2.24
C PRO A 186 1.67 1.93 1.08
N VAL A 187 2.60 1.00 1.21
CA VAL A 187 2.76 -0.14 0.30
C VAL A 187 2.06 -1.34 0.92
N GLY A 188 0.87 -1.66 0.43
CA GLY A 188 0.07 -2.77 0.95
C GLY A 188 0.72 -4.12 0.64
N LEU A 189 1.16 -4.86 1.65
CA LEU A 189 1.97 -6.05 1.47
C LEU A 189 1.27 -7.32 1.96
N PHE A 190 0.95 -7.42 3.26
CA PHE A 190 0.33 -8.61 3.82
C PHE A 190 -1.16 -8.37 4.08
N ASN A 191 -1.95 -9.44 4.04
CA ASN A 191 -3.39 -9.42 4.30
C ASN A 191 -3.73 -10.53 5.26
N LEU A 192 -4.57 -10.23 6.26
CA LEU A 192 -5.10 -11.22 7.17
C LEU A 192 -6.32 -11.91 6.57
N VAL A 193 -6.47 -13.19 6.85
CA VAL A 193 -7.61 -13.99 6.40
C VAL A 193 -8.67 -14.16 7.49
N ASP A 194 -8.36 -13.78 8.74
CA ASP A 194 -9.30 -13.84 9.88
C ASP A 194 -8.93 -12.81 10.95
N ASP A 195 -9.83 -12.59 11.90
CA ASP A 195 -9.61 -11.80 13.10
C ASP A 195 -8.49 -12.41 13.96
N LEU A 196 -7.74 -11.55 14.65
CA LEU A 196 -6.74 -12.01 15.62
C LEU A 196 -7.34 -12.00 17.03
N ASP A 197 -7.10 -13.07 17.78
CA ASP A 197 -7.41 -13.10 19.20
C ASP A 197 -6.55 -12.08 19.99
N PRO A 198 -6.82 -11.83 21.28
CA PRO A 198 -6.07 -10.85 22.05
C PRO A 198 -4.56 -11.13 22.13
N THR A 199 -4.13 -12.39 22.18
CA THR A 199 -2.72 -12.79 22.25
C THR A 199 -2.02 -12.54 20.90
N GLU A 200 -2.67 -12.91 19.81
CA GLU A 200 -2.23 -12.67 18.45
C GLU A 200 -2.13 -11.17 18.15
N ALA A 201 -3.16 -10.40 18.56
CA ALA A 201 -3.22 -8.95 18.39
C ALA A 201 -2.09 -8.25 19.17
N ALA A 202 -1.82 -8.65 20.40
CA ALA A 202 -0.71 -8.16 21.21
C ALA A 202 0.65 -8.48 20.57
N THR A 203 0.77 -9.67 19.95
CA THR A 203 1.98 -10.06 19.24
C THR A 203 2.17 -9.21 17.97
N LEU A 204 1.11 -8.95 17.21
CA LEU A 204 1.16 -8.08 16.05
C LEU A 204 1.54 -6.64 16.46
N ALA A 205 0.94 -6.10 17.52
CA ALA A 205 1.26 -4.77 18.04
C ALA A 205 2.76 -4.64 18.34
N ARG A 206 3.33 -5.63 19.07
CA ARG A 206 4.75 -5.66 19.41
C ARG A 206 5.66 -5.76 18.17
N LEU A 207 5.28 -6.55 17.16
CA LEU A 207 6.02 -6.62 15.90
C LEU A 207 6.00 -5.28 15.15
N ILE A 208 4.85 -4.59 15.12
CA ILE A 208 4.72 -3.26 14.54
C ILE A 208 5.65 -2.27 15.27
N ASP A 209 5.66 -2.27 16.62
CA ASP A 209 6.56 -1.42 17.41
C ASP A 209 8.03 -1.71 17.12
N GLN A 210 8.40 -2.99 17.12
CA GLN A 210 9.76 -3.44 16.87
C GLN A 210 10.27 -3.05 15.47
N TRP A 211 9.40 -3.05 14.47
CA TRP A 211 9.74 -2.78 13.08
C TRP A 211 9.46 -1.34 12.66
N TRP A 212 8.86 -0.51 13.49
CA TRP A 212 8.35 0.81 13.12
C TRP A 212 9.36 1.65 12.33
N ASP A 213 10.58 1.81 12.84
CA ASP A 213 11.61 2.66 12.23
C ASP A 213 12.69 1.89 11.46
N LYS A 214 12.57 0.55 11.39
CA LYS A 214 13.61 -0.24 10.72
C LYS A 214 13.56 -0.03 9.20
N PRO A 215 14.65 0.42 8.58
CA PRO A 215 14.75 0.47 7.13
C PRO A 215 14.65 -0.93 6.54
N ILE A 216 13.82 -1.08 5.51
CA ILE A 216 13.61 -2.35 4.78
C ILE A 216 14.36 -2.31 3.45
N LEU A 217 14.17 -1.23 2.69
CA LEU A 217 14.79 -1.05 1.38
C LEU A 217 14.92 0.44 1.06
N ARG A 218 16.07 0.83 0.52
CA ARG A 218 16.23 2.10 -0.20
C ARG A 218 16.34 1.83 -1.67
N PHE A 219 15.62 2.58 -2.47
CA PHE A 219 15.67 2.45 -3.91
C PHE A 219 15.48 3.78 -4.61
N ARG A 220 15.88 3.81 -5.88
CA ARG A 220 15.67 4.92 -6.77
C ARG A 220 14.58 4.52 -7.77
N ALA A 221 13.49 5.26 -7.79
CA ALA A 221 12.44 5.11 -8.78
C ALA A 221 12.73 6.04 -9.95
N ASP A 222 12.90 5.50 -11.13
CA ASP A 222 13.12 6.19 -12.40
C ASP A 222 11.85 6.30 -13.25
N SER A 223 10.76 5.77 -12.74
CA SER A 223 9.47 5.79 -13.41
C SER A 223 8.31 5.76 -12.41
N LEU A 224 7.14 6.19 -12.88
CA LEU A 224 5.84 5.99 -12.27
C LEU A 224 4.97 5.14 -13.21
N TRP A 225 3.95 4.48 -12.67
CA TRP A 225 3.00 3.73 -13.49
C TRP A 225 1.63 4.35 -13.47
N LEU A 226 0.94 4.33 -14.62
CA LEU A 226 -0.51 4.34 -14.68
C LEU A 226 -0.96 2.89 -14.60
N LEU A 227 -1.61 2.56 -13.51
CA LEU A 227 -2.06 1.22 -13.17
C LEU A 227 -3.59 1.17 -13.20
N SER A 228 -4.13 0.28 -14.02
CA SER A 228 -5.55 -0.06 -14.04
C SER A 228 -5.77 -1.31 -13.20
N ALA A 229 -6.70 -1.27 -12.26
CA ALA A 229 -6.99 -2.41 -11.38
C ALA A 229 -8.51 -2.60 -11.21
N ARG A 230 -8.91 -3.87 -11.06
CA ARG A 230 -10.29 -4.30 -10.77
C ARG A 230 -10.47 -4.78 -9.35
N ASP A 231 -9.43 -4.71 -8.52
CA ASP A 231 -9.44 -5.03 -7.10
C ASP A 231 -8.35 -4.27 -6.35
N ASP A 232 -8.52 -4.06 -5.05
CA ASP A 232 -7.60 -3.28 -4.21
C ASP A 232 -6.27 -4.01 -3.89
N LEU A 233 -6.16 -5.30 -4.23
CA LEU A 233 -4.92 -6.07 -4.12
C LEU A 233 -4.13 -6.09 -5.42
N VAL A 234 -4.73 -5.62 -6.52
CA VAL A 234 -4.14 -5.64 -7.86
C VAL A 234 -3.78 -7.07 -8.31
N LEU A 235 -4.62 -8.03 -7.94
CA LEU A 235 -4.54 -9.40 -8.46
C LEU A 235 -5.02 -9.41 -9.91
N ASP A 236 -6.04 -8.61 -10.23
CA ASP A 236 -6.57 -8.35 -11.56
C ASP A 236 -6.28 -6.89 -11.93
N GLY A 237 -5.13 -6.66 -12.54
CA GLY A 237 -4.70 -5.33 -12.92
C GLY A 237 -3.58 -5.37 -13.96
N GLU A 238 -3.40 -4.24 -14.66
CA GLU A 238 -2.38 -4.07 -15.69
C GLU A 238 -1.68 -2.71 -15.58
N ILE A 239 -0.42 -2.67 -15.97
CA ILE A 239 0.33 -1.43 -16.12
C ILE A 239 0.00 -0.88 -17.51
N VAL A 240 -0.86 0.14 -17.55
CA VAL A 240 -1.33 0.76 -18.80
C VAL A 240 -0.21 1.59 -19.44
N GLU A 241 0.59 2.24 -18.60
CA GLU A 241 1.69 3.09 -19.06
C GLU A 241 2.79 3.19 -18.00
N THR A 242 4.03 3.29 -18.47
CA THR A 242 5.19 3.62 -17.65
C THR A 242 5.65 5.04 -18.01
N ILE A 243 5.62 5.95 -17.04
CA ILE A 243 6.05 7.35 -17.19
C ILE A 243 7.48 7.45 -16.67
N SER A 244 8.45 7.64 -17.56
CA SER A 244 9.86 7.81 -17.22
C SER A 244 10.10 9.15 -16.52
N LEU A 245 10.93 9.15 -15.48
CA LEU A 245 11.39 10.33 -14.75
C LEU A 245 12.83 10.62 -15.18
N GLN A 246 13.08 11.76 -15.86
CA GLN A 246 14.36 12.13 -16.46
C GLN A 246 14.99 13.32 -15.78
#